data_510eadb3f30d713f16c6573877fa717a
#
_entry.id   510eadb3f30d713f16c6573877fa717a
#
_cell.length_a   1.000
_cell.length_b   1.000
_cell.length_c   1.000
_cell.angle_alpha   90.00
_cell.angle_beta   90.00
_cell.angle_gamma   90.00
#
_symmetry.space_group_name_H-M   'P 1'
#
loop_
_entity.id
_entity.type
_entity.pdbx_description
1 polymer ?
#
loop_
_entity_poly.entity_id
_entity_poly.type
_entity_poly.pdbx_seq_one_letter_code
_entity_poly.pdbx_strand_id
1 'polypeptide(L)'
;MRVIVVGCGKIGRAIVASMAEENHDIVAIDNNPDVISHLTNTYDVRAVCGNATSKELLTEAEVSKAELFIAVTESDEVNMLSCFLAKKLGAKYTVARIRESDYNDSSLGFLTKQLRLSMALNPELLTAEAIFNMLKLPSASKADTFAGKKIQILELAVKGKFRYAGMALSDLRKKIPVNFLACAVKREEETFIPNGTFVLQEGDRVAFMVATSDSYRFLRSLGLVQRHAHDVTVMGASTTAYYLIKLLAANNYSVKVIEKSAERCEEIAEKVPNSVSVIHGDATDQDLLLEEGISSTDAFLALTGKDEENILISFYALKQGVPKAIAKVNRPSLARMSEKLGLDSVVSPQNIVADVLTRYARALNDSLQSKMETLYSLMDGDVEASEFIVLSDCCLLNVPLKDMKLKDNIIVAGIIRDKESIIPSGEDVILEGDRVIVVATQLRLYDLADILR
;
A
#
# COMPACT_ATOMS: atom_id res chain seq x y z
N MET A 1 21.75 -5.83 -1.44
CA MET A 1 22.04 -5.91 0.03
C MET A 1 21.72 -7.28 0.58
N ARG A 2 22.31 -7.65 1.74
CA ARG A 2 21.95 -8.90 2.44
C ARG A 2 20.77 -8.63 3.39
N VAL A 3 19.66 -9.36 3.16
CA VAL A 3 18.43 -9.25 3.93
C VAL A 3 18.15 -10.57 4.66
N ILE A 4 17.89 -10.52 5.95
CA ILE A 4 17.48 -11.69 6.72
C ILE A 4 16.02 -11.53 7.12
N VAL A 5 15.18 -12.53 6.83
CA VAL A 5 13.76 -12.55 7.15
C VAL A 5 13.47 -13.69 8.12
N VAL A 6 12.94 -13.35 9.29
CA VAL A 6 12.54 -14.28 10.35
C VAL A 6 11.03 -14.38 10.44
N GLY A 7 10.52 -15.61 10.43
CA GLY A 7 9.08 -15.88 10.41
C GLY A 7 8.52 -15.81 8.99
N CYS A 8 8.58 -16.93 8.28
CA CYS A 8 8.20 -17.05 6.88
C CYS A 8 6.75 -17.56 6.70
N GLY A 9 5.84 -17.12 7.57
CA GLY A 9 4.40 -17.26 7.39
C GLY A 9 3.87 -16.46 6.19
N LYS A 10 2.60 -16.09 6.19
CA LYS A 10 1.97 -15.37 5.06
C LYS A 10 2.70 -14.05 4.73
N ILE A 11 2.97 -13.22 5.74
CA ILE A 11 3.66 -11.93 5.57
C ILE A 11 5.13 -12.14 5.20
N GLY A 12 5.85 -13.00 5.92
CA GLY A 12 7.27 -13.25 5.65
C GLY A 12 7.53 -13.78 4.25
N ARG A 13 6.67 -14.66 3.71
CA ARG A 13 6.76 -15.12 2.31
C ARG A 13 6.55 -13.99 1.30
N ALA A 14 5.62 -13.09 1.55
CA ALA A 14 5.43 -11.93 0.68
C ALA A 14 6.65 -11.01 0.70
N ILE A 15 7.27 -10.82 1.86
CA ILE A 15 8.50 -10.05 2.00
C ILE A 15 9.66 -10.75 1.24
N VAL A 16 9.84 -12.05 1.43
CA VAL A 16 10.86 -12.82 0.72
C VAL A 16 10.67 -12.72 -0.79
N ALA A 17 9.43 -12.88 -1.29
CA ALA A 17 9.12 -12.74 -2.71
C ALA A 17 9.50 -11.36 -3.24
N SER A 18 9.05 -10.29 -2.57
CA SER A 18 9.32 -8.92 -2.98
C SER A 18 10.83 -8.58 -2.94
N MET A 19 11.55 -9.03 -1.90
CA MET A 19 13.00 -8.81 -1.79
C MET A 19 13.81 -9.63 -2.81
N ALA A 20 13.34 -10.84 -3.17
CA ALA A 20 13.95 -11.65 -4.23
C ALA A 20 13.80 -10.98 -5.60
N GLU A 21 12.64 -10.42 -5.88
CA GLU A 21 12.40 -9.63 -7.08
C GLU A 21 13.30 -8.38 -7.17
N GLU A 22 13.71 -7.82 -6.03
CA GLU A 22 14.69 -6.72 -5.92
C GLU A 22 16.17 -7.21 -6.06
N ASN A 23 16.40 -8.48 -6.33
CA ASN A 23 17.74 -9.09 -6.42
C ASN A 23 18.58 -8.93 -5.12
N HIS A 24 17.94 -8.97 -3.96
CA HIS A 24 18.64 -8.99 -2.69
C HIS A 24 19.16 -10.41 -2.36
N ASP A 25 20.29 -10.48 -1.64
CA ASP A 25 20.81 -11.73 -1.07
C ASP A 25 20.01 -12.07 0.20
N ILE A 26 19.13 -13.07 0.12
CA ILE A 26 18.14 -13.34 1.16
C ILE A 26 18.51 -14.58 1.95
N VAL A 27 18.41 -14.45 3.28
CA VAL A 27 18.44 -15.57 4.23
C VAL A 27 17.10 -15.62 4.96
N ALA A 28 16.35 -16.70 4.77
CA ALA A 28 15.07 -16.94 5.44
C ALA A 28 15.28 -17.81 6.68
N ILE A 29 14.65 -17.45 7.81
CA ILE A 29 14.68 -18.20 9.05
C ILE A 29 13.26 -18.52 9.48
N ASP A 30 12.95 -19.81 9.68
CA ASP A 30 11.68 -20.26 10.24
C ASP A 30 11.90 -21.52 11.08
N ASN A 31 11.04 -21.76 12.07
CA ASN A 31 11.11 -22.98 12.89
C ASN A 31 10.38 -24.17 12.26
N ASN A 32 9.60 -23.94 11.18
CA ASN A 32 8.86 -24.98 10.48
C ASN A 32 9.66 -25.46 9.23
N PRO A 33 10.10 -26.72 9.19
CA PRO A 33 10.87 -27.26 8.07
C PRO A 33 10.09 -27.30 6.75
N ASP A 34 8.74 -27.42 6.78
CA ASP A 34 7.92 -27.40 5.56
C ASP A 34 7.93 -26.02 4.91
N VAL A 35 7.89 -24.96 5.74
CA VAL A 35 7.98 -23.57 5.27
C VAL A 35 9.35 -23.33 4.61
N ILE A 36 10.41 -23.78 5.23
CA ILE A 36 11.79 -23.68 4.71
C ILE A 36 11.91 -24.41 3.37
N SER A 37 11.46 -25.67 3.31
CA SER A 37 11.49 -26.47 2.09
C SER A 37 10.70 -25.81 0.94
N HIS A 38 9.53 -25.24 1.23
CA HIS A 38 8.74 -24.51 0.24
C HIS A 38 9.48 -23.28 -0.30
N LEU A 39 10.12 -22.49 0.56
CA LEU A 39 10.84 -21.28 0.17
C LEU A 39 12.04 -21.59 -0.73
N THR A 40 12.87 -22.58 -0.37
CA THR A 40 14.02 -22.96 -1.16
C THR A 40 13.68 -23.59 -2.51
N ASN A 41 12.49 -24.19 -2.63
CA ASN A 41 11.99 -24.72 -3.90
C ASN A 41 11.36 -23.65 -4.81
N THR A 42 10.95 -22.51 -4.23
CA THR A 42 10.20 -21.47 -4.96
C THR A 42 11.10 -20.28 -5.32
N TYR A 43 12.03 -19.93 -4.47
CA TYR A 43 12.89 -18.75 -4.60
C TYR A 43 14.36 -19.13 -4.49
N ASP A 44 15.24 -18.39 -5.15
CA ASP A 44 16.69 -18.50 -4.99
C ASP A 44 17.12 -17.81 -3.69
N VAL A 45 16.88 -18.49 -2.57
CA VAL A 45 17.17 -17.98 -1.22
C VAL A 45 17.86 -19.03 -0.36
N ARG A 46 18.78 -18.60 0.48
CA ARG A 46 19.29 -19.44 1.55
C ARG A 46 18.27 -19.51 2.68
N ALA A 47 18.05 -20.68 3.24
CA ALA A 47 17.11 -20.83 4.36
C ALA A 47 17.72 -21.64 5.50
N VAL A 48 17.39 -21.26 6.74
CA VAL A 48 17.87 -21.90 7.98
C VAL A 48 16.65 -22.24 8.84
N CYS A 49 16.56 -23.52 9.23
CA CYS A 49 15.45 -23.99 10.06
C CYS A 49 15.83 -23.92 11.54
N GLY A 50 15.05 -23.16 12.35
CA GLY A 50 15.25 -23.15 13.80
C GLY A 50 14.74 -21.90 14.50
N ASN A 51 15.11 -21.76 15.77
CA ASN A 51 14.67 -20.67 16.62
C ASN A 51 15.52 -19.41 16.42
N ALA A 52 14.91 -18.33 15.96
CA ALA A 52 15.56 -17.04 15.71
C ALA A 52 16.03 -16.29 16.98
N THR A 53 15.73 -16.80 18.15
CA THR A 53 16.30 -16.28 19.42
C THR A 53 17.56 -17.02 19.87
N SER A 54 18.04 -18.06 19.09
CA SER A 54 19.32 -18.73 19.33
C SER A 54 20.47 -17.94 18.70
N LYS A 55 21.49 -17.65 19.51
CA LYS A 55 22.72 -17.00 19.04
C LYS A 55 23.46 -17.86 18.02
N GLU A 56 23.48 -19.17 18.23
CA GLU A 56 24.14 -20.14 17.34
C GLU A 56 23.51 -20.11 15.95
N LEU A 57 22.17 -20.16 15.90
CA LEU A 57 21.41 -20.10 14.63
C LEU A 57 21.60 -18.76 13.92
N LEU A 58 21.54 -17.64 14.66
CA LEU A 58 21.80 -16.32 14.11
C LEU A 58 23.22 -16.17 13.57
N THR A 59 24.20 -16.85 14.21
CA THR A 59 25.58 -16.88 13.72
C THR A 59 25.70 -17.72 12.45
N GLU A 60 25.05 -18.88 12.40
CA GLU A 60 24.96 -19.73 11.20
C GLU A 60 24.30 -18.98 10.02
N ALA A 61 23.25 -18.19 10.29
CA ALA A 61 22.61 -17.33 9.32
C ALA A 61 23.47 -16.11 8.90
N GLU A 62 24.67 -15.97 9.44
CA GLU A 62 25.60 -14.86 9.18
C GLU A 62 25.00 -13.47 9.43
N VAL A 63 24.24 -13.31 10.51
CA VAL A 63 23.56 -12.05 10.87
C VAL A 63 24.52 -10.86 10.94
N SER A 64 25.80 -11.08 11.27
CA SER A 64 26.81 -10.02 11.30
C SER A 64 27.05 -9.34 9.94
N LYS A 65 26.70 -9.99 8.84
CA LYS A 65 26.80 -9.45 7.48
C LYS A 65 25.45 -8.85 6.99
N ALA A 66 24.38 -8.93 7.80
CA ALA A 66 23.08 -8.45 7.40
C ALA A 66 23.02 -6.92 7.40
N GLU A 67 22.64 -6.35 6.27
CA GLU A 67 22.31 -4.92 6.18
C GLU A 67 20.92 -4.68 6.75
N LEU A 68 19.97 -5.58 6.49
CA LEU A 68 18.60 -5.49 7.00
C LEU A 68 18.15 -6.82 7.60
N PHE A 69 17.68 -6.80 8.83
CA PHE A 69 17.10 -7.93 9.55
C PHE A 69 15.64 -7.65 9.88
N ILE A 70 14.74 -8.51 9.42
CA ILE A 70 13.29 -8.33 9.50
C ILE A 70 12.72 -9.51 10.29
N ALA A 71 12.05 -9.24 11.41
CA ALA A 71 11.37 -10.25 12.22
C ALA A 71 9.85 -10.05 12.18
N VAL A 72 9.14 -11.04 11.62
CA VAL A 72 7.68 -11.00 11.39
C VAL A 72 6.99 -12.30 11.78
N THR A 73 7.46 -12.93 12.87
CA THR A 73 6.81 -14.11 13.45
C THR A 73 5.44 -13.76 14.07
N GLU A 74 4.75 -14.73 14.62
CA GLU A 74 3.47 -14.51 15.28
C GLU A 74 3.60 -13.88 16.69
N SER A 75 4.79 -13.94 17.33
CA SER A 75 5.05 -13.35 18.66
C SER A 75 5.83 -12.05 18.54
N ASP A 76 5.28 -10.97 19.09
CA ASP A 76 5.91 -9.66 19.17
C ASP A 76 7.20 -9.72 20.03
N GLU A 77 7.21 -10.53 21.11
CA GLU A 77 8.37 -10.73 21.99
C GLU A 77 9.52 -11.41 21.22
N VAL A 78 9.22 -12.46 20.44
CA VAL A 78 10.22 -13.14 19.59
C VAL A 78 10.77 -12.18 18.54
N ASN A 79 9.93 -11.35 17.94
CA ASN A 79 10.34 -10.36 16.95
C ASN A 79 11.26 -9.30 17.58
N MET A 80 10.90 -8.77 18.74
CA MET A 80 11.73 -7.80 19.46
C MET A 80 13.06 -8.40 19.92
N LEU A 81 13.01 -9.60 20.51
CA LEU A 81 14.21 -10.27 21.03
C LEU A 81 15.17 -10.67 19.90
N SER A 82 14.68 -11.25 18.81
CA SER A 82 15.51 -11.62 17.66
C SER A 82 16.16 -10.39 17.01
N CYS A 83 15.43 -9.29 16.85
CA CYS A 83 15.97 -8.02 16.38
C CYS A 83 17.05 -7.44 17.31
N PHE A 84 16.82 -7.49 18.63
CA PHE A 84 17.83 -7.07 19.61
C PHE A 84 19.11 -7.89 19.51
N LEU A 85 19.00 -9.23 19.45
CA LEU A 85 20.14 -10.13 19.28
C LEU A 85 20.85 -9.88 17.95
N ALA A 86 20.11 -9.74 16.85
CA ALA A 86 20.67 -9.43 15.55
C ALA A 86 21.46 -8.12 15.55
N LYS A 87 20.92 -7.08 16.20
CA LYS A 87 21.61 -5.79 16.35
C LYS A 87 22.90 -5.92 17.15
N LYS A 88 22.91 -6.74 18.20
CA LYS A 88 24.12 -7.03 18.99
C LYS A 88 25.16 -7.87 18.24
N LEU A 89 24.72 -8.72 17.32
CA LEU A 89 25.58 -9.54 16.46
C LEU A 89 26.11 -8.79 15.24
N GLY A 90 25.64 -7.55 14.96
CA GLY A 90 26.21 -6.68 13.92
C GLY A 90 25.26 -6.31 12.78
N ALA A 91 23.99 -6.72 12.80
CA ALA A 91 23.01 -6.29 11.80
C ALA A 91 22.91 -4.75 11.76
N LYS A 92 22.97 -4.16 10.54
CA LYS A 92 23.00 -2.70 10.37
C LYS A 92 21.64 -2.07 10.69
N TYR A 93 20.56 -2.65 10.17
CA TYR A 93 19.19 -2.20 10.39
C TYR A 93 18.30 -3.36 10.84
N THR A 94 17.34 -3.09 11.72
CA THR A 94 16.43 -4.11 12.25
C THR A 94 14.99 -3.62 12.22
N VAL A 95 14.08 -4.46 11.74
CA VAL A 95 12.64 -4.21 11.68
C VAL A 95 11.91 -5.30 12.43
N ALA A 96 11.10 -4.93 13.43
CA ALA A 96 10.30 -5.85 14.20
C ALA A 96 8.81 -5.63 13.94
N ARG A 97 8.06 -6.71 13.68
CA ARG A 97 6.60 -6.69 13.71
C ARG A 97 6.15 -6.60 15.17
N ILE A 98 5.34 -5.58 15.48
CA ILE A 98 4.75 -5.35 16.81
C ILE A 98 3.28 -4.97 16.59
N ARG A 99 2.35 -5.82 17.03
CA ARG A 99 0.91 -5.70 16.78
C ARG A 99 0.11 -5.23 17.95
N GLU A 100 0.63 -5.50 19.16
CA GLU A 100 -0.14 -5.37 20.37
C GLU A 100 -0.52 -3.92 20.64
N SER A 101 -1.83 -3.68 20.79
CA SER A 101 -2.40 -2.34 21.02
C SER A 101 -2.01 -1.74 22.37
N ASP A 102 -1.52 -2.58 23.30
CA ASP A 102 -1.10 -2.17 24.62
C ASP A 102 0.25 -1.44 24.62
N TYR A 103 1.04 -1.62 23.57
CA TYR A 103 2.18 -0.74 23.29
C TYR A 103 1.67 0.58 22.70
N ASN A 104 1.18 1.49 23.57
CA ASN A 104 0.84 2.85 23.17
C ASN A 104 2.06 3.58 22.60
N ASP A 105 1.86 4.69 21.90
CA ASP A 105 2.93 5.42 21.18
C ASP A 105 4.15 5.73 22.08
N SER A 106 3.94 6.01 23.38
CA SER A 106 5.02 6.28 24.31
C SER A 106 5.82 5.03 24.69
N SER A 107 5.13 3.90 24.94
CA SER A 107 5.77 2.62 25.28
C SER A 107 6.49 2.04 24.06
N LEU A 108 5.90 2.11 22.89
CA LEU A 108 6.51 1.66 21.64
C LEU A 108 7.75 2.49 21.29
N GLY A 109 7.68 3.82 21.43
CA GLY A 109 8.82 4.71 21.24
C GLY A 109 9.97 4.43 22.21
N PHE A 110 9.66 4.13 23.47
CA PHE A 110 10.66 3.70 24.45
C PHE A 110 11.31 2.37 24.05
N LEU A 111 10.52 1.34 23.75
CA LEU A 111 11.02 0.01 23.36
C LEU A 111 11.88 0.09 22.09
N THR A 112 11.40 0.78 21.05
CA THR A 112 12.14 0.99 19.80
C THR A 112 13.52 1.58 20.06
N LYS A 113 13.60 2.60 20.92
CA LYS A 113 14.87 3.24 21.31
C LYS A 113 15.78 2.30 22.12
N GLN A 114 15.24 1.62 23.15
CA GLN A 114 16.04 0.74 24.01
C GLN A 114 16.54 -0.49 23.27
N LEU A 115 15.72 -1.09 22.42
CA LEU A 115 16.10 -2.25 21.61
C LEU A 115 16.88 -1.86 20.35
N ARG A 116 17.05 -0.55 20.07
CA ARG A 116 17.69 -0.01 18.87
C ARG A 116 17.06 -0.53 17.59
N LEU A 117 15.75 -0.66 17.57
CA LEU A 117 15.02 -1.00 16.37
C LEU A 117 15.09 0.17 15.38
N SER A 118 15.32 -0.14 14.13
CA SER A 118 15.27 0.86 13.05
C SER A 118 13.84 1.19 12.67
N MET A 119 12.93 0.21 12.78
CA MET A 119 11.50 0.36 12.51
C MET A 119 10.69 -0.64 13.34
N ALA A 120 9.54 -0.21 13.85
CA ALA A 120 8.46 -1.07 14.32
C ALA A 120 7.37 -1.11 13.25
N LEU A 121 6.88 -2.31 12.93
CA LEU A 121 5.92 -2.55 11.86
C LEU A 121 4.64 -3.14 12.43
N ASN A 122 3.50 -2.48 12.20
CA ASN A 122 2.17 -3.01 12.54
C ASN A 122 1.34 -3.22 11.26
N PRO A 123 1.25 -4.46 10.74
CA PRO A 123 0.52 -4.76 9.52
C PRO A 123 -0.96 -4.42 9.58
N GLU A 124 -1.57 -4.60 10.75
CA GLU A 124 -2.98 -4.37 11.00
C GLU A 124 -3.32 -2.87 10.95
N LEU A 125 -2.47 -2.03 11.55
CA LEU A 125 -2.58 -0.57 11.49
C LEU A 125 -2.35 -0.05 10.07
N LEU A 126 -1.29 -0.51 9.40
CA LEU A 126 -1.01 -0.13 8.01
C LEU A 126 -2.17 -0.48 7.07
N THR A 127 -2.80 -1.65 7.28
CA THR A 127 -3.97 -2.07 6.51
C THR A 127 -5.17 -1.18 6.80
N ALA A 128 -5.41 -0.83 8.07
CA ALA A 128 -6.47 0.08 8.47
C ALA A 128 -6.31 1.49 7.86
N GLU A 129 -5.09 2.02 7.84
CA GLU A 129 -4.77 3.31 7.21
C GLU A 129 -4.98 3.27 5.69
N ALA A 130 -4.59 2.18 5.04
CA ALA A 130 -4.84 2.01 3.60
C ALA A 130 -6.34 2.00 3.29
N ILE A 131 -7.14 1.23 4.02
CA ILE A 131 -8.61 1.19 3.87
C ILE A 131 -9.21 2.57 4.14
N PHE A 132 -8.79 3.26 5.20
CA PHE A 132 -9.26 4.60 5.52
C PHE A 132 -8.97 5.60 4.40
N ASN A 133 -7.79 5.54 3.79
CA ASN A 133 -7.45 6.39 2.65
C ASN A 133 -8.31 6.08 1.41
N MET A 134 -8.65 4.81 1.17
CA MET A 134 -9.56 4.41 0.08
C MET A 134 -10.99 4.94 0.30
N LEU A 135 -11.44 5.09 1.55
CA LEU A 135 -12.77 5.64 1.87
C LEU A 135 -12.86 7.14 1.65
N LYS A 136 -11.77 7.88 1.78
CA LYS A 136 -11.75 9.34 1.52
C LYS A 136 -12.08 9.68 0.07
N LEU A 137 -11.74 8.78 -0.87
CA LEU A 137 -11.98 8.93 -2.29
C LEU A 137 -12.66 7.68 -2.86
N PRO A 138 -13.97 7.51 -2.61
CA PRO A 138 -14.67 6.27 -2.93
C PRO A 138 -14.63 5.87 -4.41
N SER A 139 -14.46 6.85 -5.31
CA SER A 139 -14.38 6.62 -6.75
C SER A 139 -13.02 6.09 -7.24
N ALA A 140 -11.99 6.16 -6.39
CA ALA A 140 -10.68 5.62 -6.72
C ALA A 140 -10.55 4.18 -6.21
N SER A 141 -9.96 3.30 -7.02
CA SER A 141 -9.57 1.97 -6.58
C SER A 141 -8.37 2.03 -5.64
N LYS A 142 -7.43 2.94 -5.94
CA LYS A 142 -6.28 3.26 -5.10
C LYS A 142 -6.00 4.77 -5.10
N ALA A 143 -5.55 5.30 -3.99
CA ALA A 143 -5.17 6.71 -3.85
C ALA A 143 -3.99 6.82 -2.89
N ASP A 144 -2.82 7.19 -3.43
CA ASP A 144 -1.59 7.36 -2.68
C ASP A 144 -1.11 8.81 -2.76
N THR A 145 -0.41 9.28 -1.72
CA THR A 145 0.00 10.68 -1.61
C THR A 145 1.51 10.82 -1.47
N PHE A 146 2.06 11.80 -2.16
CA PHE A 146 3.47 12.14 -2.16
C PHE A 146 3.73 13.47 -1.46
N ALA A 147 4.99 13.71 -1.10
CA ALA A 147 5.51 14.99 -0.60
C ALA A 147 4.67 15.62 0.51
N GLY A 148 4.45 14.88 1.59
CA GLY A 148 3.67 15.40 2.69
C GLY A 148 2.21 15.69 2.33
N LYS A 149 1.63 14.88 1.45
CA LYS A 149 0.21 14.93 0.98
C LYS A 149 -0.09 16.08 0.01
N LYS A 150 0.86 16.58 -0.74
CA LYS A 150 0.64 17.69 -1.69
C LYS A 150 0.24 17.26 -3.09
N ILE A 151 0.79 16.16 -3.56
CA ILE A 151 0.44 15.52 -4.83
C ILE A 151 -0.16 14.16 -4.51
N GLN A 152 -1.15 13.78 -5.31
CA GLN A 152 -1.84 12.51 -5.17
C GLN A 152 -1.87 11.77 -6.51
N ILE A 153 -1.64 10.47 -6.47
CA ILE A 153 -1.90 9.57 -7.58
C ILE A 153 -3.21 8.84 -7.34
N LEU A 154 -4.10 8.87 -8.32
CA LEU A 154 -5.42 8.27 -8.27
C LEU A 154 -5.53 7.20 -9.34
N GLU A 155 -5.76 5.96 -8.93
CA GLU A 155 -6.08 4.88 -9.85
C GLU A 155 -7.60 4.80 -10.03
N LEU A 156 -8.05 5.01 -11.26
CA LEU A 156 -9.46 5.10 -11.62
C LEU A 156 -9.78 4.09 -12.72
N ALA A 157 -10.94 3.44 -12.62
CA ALA A 157 -11.47 2.61 -13.68
C ALA A 157 -12.30 3.44 -14.67
N VAL A 158 -12.05 3.29 -15.95
CA VAL A 158 -12.84 3.89 -17.03
C VAL A 158 -14.08 3.04 -17.25
N LYS A 159 -15.10 3.24 -16.43
CA LYS A 159 -16.37 2.49 -16.52
C LYS A 159 -17.55 3.31 -15.99
N GLY A 160 -18.75 2.92 -16.41
CA GLY A 160 -20.02 3.40 -15.88
C GLY A 160 -20.16 4.92 -15.97
N LYS A 161 -19.91 5.65 -14.85
CA LYS A 161 -20.07 7.12 -14.77
C LYS A 161 -18.89 7.92 -15.33
N PHE A 162 -17.82 7.29 -15.76
CA PHE A 162 -16.68 7.99 -16.37
C PHE A 162 -17.07 8.63 -17.70
N ARG A 163 -17.08 9.96 -17.77
CA ARG A 163 -17.70 10.73 -18.88
C ARG A 163 -16.90 10.73 -20.18
N TYR A 164 -15.65 10.33 -20.18
CA TYR A 164 -14.72 10.60 -21.27
C TYR A 164 -14.09 9.33 -21.86
N ALA A 165 -14.78 8.20 -21.74
CA ALA A 165 -14.40 7.00 -22.50
C ALA A 165 -14.46 7.30 -24.02
N GLY A 166 -13.49 6.81 -24.77
CA GLY A 166 -13.35 7.09 -26.20
C GLY A 166 -12.64 8.41 -26.55
N MET A 167 -12.14 9.16 -25.54
CA MET A 167 -11.47 10.45 -25.76
C MET A 167 -9.95 10.32 -25.65
N ALA A 168 -9.22 11.08 -26.49
CA ALA A 168 -7.78 11.21 -26.37
C ALA A 168 -7.38 12.05 -25.14
N LEU A 169 -6.26 11.73 -24.49
CA LEU A 169 -5.78 12.43 -23.29
C LEU A 169 -5.51 13.91 -23.53
N SER A 170 -5.02 14.30 -24.73
CA SER A 170 -4.83 15.70 -25.10
C SER A 170 -6.14 16.51 -25.12
N ASP A 171 -7.24 15.88 -25.56
CA ASP A 171 -8.55 16.53 -25.60
C ASP A 171 -9.21 16.53 -24.22
N LEU A 172 -8.98 15.48 -23.42
CA LEU A 172 -9.38 15.42 -22.02
C LEU A 172 -8.75 16.58 -21.23
N ARG A 173 -7.45 16.85 -21.45
CA ARG A 173 -6.72 17.94 -20.78
C ARG A 173 -7.30 19.33 -21.09
N LYS A 174 -7.85 19.54 -22.30
CA LYS A 174 -8.52 20.81 -22.68
C LYS A 174 -9.89 21.00 -22.01
N LYS A 175 -10.58 19.88 -21.70
CA LYS A 175 -11.95 19.91 -21.14
C LYS A 175 -11.99 19.99 -19.62
N ILE A 176 -10.97 19.47 -18.94
CA ILE A 176 -10.92 19.45 -17.49
C ILE A 176 -10.19 20.69 -16.97
N PRO A 177 -10.85 21.53 -16.14
CA PRO A 177 -10.28 22.79 -15.63
C PRO A 177 -9.36 22.55 -14.41
N VAL A 178 -8.57 21.50 -14.44
CA VAL A 178 -7.62 21.08 -13.38
C VAL A 178 -6.37 20.55 -14.06
N ASN A 179 -5.20 20.90 -13.54
CA ASN A 179 -3.97 20.31 -14.03
C ASN A 179 -3.86 18.86 -13.55
N PHE A 180 -3.67 17.95 -14.49
CA PHE A 180 -3.47 16.53 -14.23
C PHE A 180 -2.51 15.92 -15.25
N LEU A 181 -1.95 14.77 -14.91
CA LEU A 181 -1.19 13.95 -15.84
C LEU A 181 -1.67 12.50 -15.74
N ALA A 182 -2.01 11.87 -16.85
CA ALA A 182 -2.19 10.43 -16.91
C ALA A 182 -0.80 9.79 -16.98
N CYS A 183 -0.45 9.06 -15.93
CA CYS A 183 0.90 8.52 -15.75
C CYS A 183 1.04 7.10 -16.26
N ALA A 184 -0.02 6.29 -16.12
CA ALA A 184 -0.06 4.93 -16.61
C ALA A 184 -1.49 4.52 -16.98
N VAL A 185 -1.62 3.60 -17.93
CA VAL A 185 -2.89 2.98 -18.29
C VAL A 185 -2.68 1.49 -18.40
N LYS A 186 -3.52 0.73 -17.69
CA LYS A 186 -3.61 -0.73 -17.83
C LYS A 186 -4.85 -1.06 -18.63
N ARG A 187 -4.66 -1.75 -19.75
CA ARG A 187 -5.71 -2.28 -20.61
C ARG A 187 -5.54 -3.79 -20.72
N GLU A 188 -6.50 -4.52 -20.20
CA GLU A 188 -6.40 -5.97 -20.03
C GLU A 188 -5.16 -6.36 -19.20
N GLU A 189 -4.17 -7.02 -19.79
CA GLU A 189 -2.94 -7.43 -19.12
C GLU A 189 -1.72 -6.55 -19.50
N GLU A 190 -1.91 -5.56 -20.39
CA GLU A 190 -0.82 -4.67 -20.84
C GLU A 190 -0.87 -3.32 -20.14
N THR A 191 0.31 -2.81 -19.79
CA THR A 191 0.47 -1.54 -19.11
C THR A 191 1.32 -0.57 -19.94
N PHE A 192 0.83 0.67 -20.07
CA PHE A 192 1.41 1.69 -20.93
C PHE A 192 1.70 2.97 -20.13
N ILE A 193 2.77 3.68 -20.48
CA ILE A 193 2.91 5.12 -20.20
C ILE A 193 2.26 5.85 -21.37
N PRO A 194 1.08 6.48 -21.19
CA PRO A 194 0.34 7.04 -22.29
C PRO A 194 0.90 8.39 -22.74
N ASN A 195 0.83 8.66 -24.03
CA ASN A 195 1.08 9.98 -24.59
C ASN A 195 -0.25 10.74 -24.82
N GLY A 196 -0.16 12.00 -25.28
CA GLY A 196 -1.35 12.83 -25.47
C GLY A 196 -2.36 12.31 -26.50
N THR A 197 -1.94 11.47 -27.45
CA THR A 197 -2.81 10.87 -28.47
C THR A 197 -3.46 9.56 -28.01
N PHE A 198 -3.09 9.05 -26.84
CA PHE A 198 -3.68 7.83 -26.30
C PHE A 198 -5.18 8.01 -26.02
N VAL A 199 -5.99 7.10 -26.57
CA VAL A 199 -7.45 7.12 -26.42
C VAL A 199 -7.87 6.17 -25.31
N LEU A 200 -8.53 6.71 -24.27
CA LEU A 200 -9.08 5.93 -23.17
C LEU A 200 -10.27 5.09 -23.65
N GLN A 201 -10.31 3.82 -23.26
CA GLN A 201 -11.41 2.91 -23.58
C GLN A 201 -12.11 2.44 -22.31
N GLU A 202 -13.36 2.01 -22.45
CA GLU A 202 -14.07 1.37 -21.35
C GLU A 202 -13.34 0.08 -20.94
N GLY A 203 -13.16 -0.09 -19.63
CA GLY A 203 -12.38 -1.18 -19.05
C GLY A 203 -10.95 -0.80 -18.69
N ASP A 204 -10.41 0.32 -19.21
CA ASP A 204 -9.07 0.80 -18.81
C ASP A 204 -9.02 1.13 -17.30
N ARG A 205 -7.87 0.86 -16.68
CA ARG A 205 -7.49 1.41 -15.38
C ARG A 205 -6.42 2.48 -15.62
N VAL A 206 -6.63 3.68 -15.11
CA VAL A 206 -5.75 4.83 -15.37
C VAL A 206 -5.24 5.41 -14.07
N ALA A 207 -3.93 5.60 -13.96
CA ALA A 207 -3.28 6.33 -12.87
C ALA A 207 -3.14 7.80 -13.26
N PHE A 208 -3.84 8.67 -12.52
CA PHE A 208 -3.78 10.12 -12.71
C PHE A 208 -3.02 10.79 -11.57
N MET A 209 -2.05 11.63 -11.90
CA MET A 209 -1.37 12.52 -10.97
C MET A 209 -2.08 13.86 -10.94
N VAL A 210 -2.43 14.32 -9.73
CA VAL A 210 -3.10 15.59 -9.50
C VAL A 210 -2.61 16.25 -8.20
N ALA A 211 -2.71 17.57 -8.08
CA ALA A 211 -2.54 18.21 -6.78
C ALA A 211 -3.65 17.76 -5.82
N THR A 212 -3.32 17.46 -4.56
CA THR A 212 -4.30 16.94 -3.59
C THR A 212 -5.47 17.91 -3.37
N SER A 213 -5.20 19.21 -3.42
CA SER A 213 -6.25 20.26 -3.34
C SER A 213 -7.26 20.20 -4.48
N ASP A 214 -6.87 19.67 -5.63
CA ASP A 214 -7.69 19.62 -6.84
C ASP A 214 -8.36 18.26 -7.08
N SER A 215 -8.04 17.24 -6.29
CA SER A 215 -8.51 15.87 -6.48
C SER A 215 -10.04 15.77 -6.56
N TYR A 216 -10.75 16.47 -5.68
CA TYR A 216 -12.21 16.48 -5.69
C TYR A 216 -12.77 17.14 -6.95
N ARG A 217 -12.22 18.30 -7.37
CA ARG A 217 -12.63 19.00 -8.60
C ARG A 217 -12.34 18.15 -9.83
N PHE A 218 -11.21 17.47 -9.84
CA PHE A 218 -10.82 16.53 -10.89
C PHE A 218 -11.82 15.38 -11.01
N LEU A 219 -12.09 14.64 -9.93
CA LEU A 219 -13.07 13.54 -9.92
C LEU A 219 -14.48 14.02 -10.33
N ARG A 220 -14.89 15.19 -9.87
CA ARG A 220 -16.18 15.79 -10.25
C ARG A 220 -16.24 16.06 -11.76
N SER A 221 -15.17 16.57 -12.36
CA SER A 221 -15.10 16.84 -13.79
C SER A 221 -15.20 15.54 -14.60
N LEU A 222 -14.63 14.44 -14.10
CA LEU A 222 -14.76 13.11 -14.69
C LEU A 222 -16.15 12.48 -14.55
N GLY A 223 -17.03 13.07 -13.74
CA GLY A 223 -18.35 12.51 -13.43
C GLY A 223 -18.34 11.46 -12.31
N LEU A 224 -17.21 11.32 -11.62
CA LEU A 224 -16.96 10.27 -10.62
C LEU A 224 -17.22 10.70 -9.16
N VAL A 225 -17.81 11.89 -8.93
CA VAL A 225 -18.11 12.32 -7.56
C VAL A 225 -19.23 11.48 -6.99
N GLN A 226 -18.90 10.69 -6.01
CA GLN A 226 -19.83 10.13 -5.04
C GLN A 226 -19.81 11.01 -3.76
N ARG A 227 -20.88 10.98 -2.97
CA ARG A 227 -20.86 11.58 -1.64
C ARG A 227 -19.70 10.98 -0.84
N HIS A 228 -19.07 11.79 0.01
CA HIS A 228 -18.15 11.23 1.01
C HIS A 228 -18.92 10.15 1.78
N ALA A 229 -18.29 8.98 1.91
CA ALA A 229 -18.85 7.96 2.79
C ALA A 229 -18.95 8.55 4.20
N HIS A 230 -20.11 8.45 4.82
CA HIS A 230 -20.35 8.85 6.20
C HIS A 230 -20.75 7.63 7.02
N ASP A 231 -21.68 6.83 6.49
CA ASP A 231 -22.19 5.64 7.13
C ASP A 231 -21.43 4.40 6.64
N VAL A 232 -20.71 3.74 7.56
CA VAL A 232 -19.82 2.64 7.25
C VAL A 232 -20.23 1.38 8.02
N THR A 233 -20.48 0.29 7.31
CA THR A 233 -20.71 -1.02 7.91
C THR A 233 -19.46 -1.88 7.80
N VAL A 234 -18.97 -2.40 8.94
CA VAL A 234 -17.80 -3.24 9.06
C VAL A 234 -18.22 -4.66 9.41
N MET A 235 -17.84 -5.63 8.60
CA MET A 235 -18.00 -7.06 8.85
C MET A 235 -16.76 -7.61 9.53
N GLY A 236 -16.88 -8.06 10.78
CA GLY A 236 -15.86 -8.68 11.61
C GLY A 236 -15.11 -7.71 12.53
N ALA A 237 -14.86 -8.15 13.77
CA ALA A 237 -14.14 -7.43 14.82
C ALA A 237 -12.66 -7.84 14.90
N SER A 238 -11.95 -7.88 13.75
CA SER A 238 -10.51 -8.18 13.71
C SER A 238 -9.67 -7.02 14.23
N THR A 239 -8.39 -7.26 14.55
CA THR A 239 -7.45 -6.20 14.97
C THR A 239 -7.34 -5.08 13.91
N THR A 240 -7.38 -5.43 12.62
CA THR A 240 -7.47 -4.43 11.53
C THR A 240 -8.74 -3.59 11.65
N ALA A 241 -9.89 -4.23 11.92
CA ALA A 241 -11.17 -3.54 12.12
C ALA A 241 -11.09 -2.59 13.33
N TYR A 242 -10.50 -3.01 14.44
CA TYR A 242 -10.30 -2.16 15.62
C TYR A 242 -9.55 -0.87 15.29
N TYR A 243 -8.38 -0.96 14.63
CA TYR A 243 -7.62 0.24 14.25
C TYR A 243 -8.40 1.12 13.28
N LEU A 244 -9.08 0.51 12.32
CA LEU A 244 -9.89 1.25 11.33
C LEU A 244 -11.08 1.97 11.98
N ILE A 245 -11.80 1.30 12.89
CA ILE A 245 -12.94 1.90 13.61
C ILE A 245 -12.48 3.12 14.41
N LYS A 246 -11.33 3.06 15.07
CA LYS A 246 -10.75 4.22 15.76
C LYS A 246 -10.48 5.38 14.81
N LEU A 247 -9.90 5.11 13.63
CA LEU A 247 -9.65 6.12 12.61
C LEU A 247 -10.96 6.73 12.08
N LEU A 248 -11.97 5.89 11.81
CA LEU A 248 -13.28 6.33 11.34
C LEU A 248 -13.99 7.19 12.37
N ALA A 249 -14.08 6.72 13.60
CA ALA A 249 -14.72 7.45 14.70
C ALA A 249 -14.05 8.81 14.97
N ALA A 250 -12.71 8.86 14.96
CA ALA A 250 -11.94 10.10 15.13
C ALA A 250 -12.17 11.11 13.97
N ASN A 251 -12.68 10.66 12.82
CA ASN A 251 -13.00 11.48 11.66
C ASN A 251 -14.53 11.64 11.44
N ASN A 252 -15.35 11.43 12.48
CA ASN A 252 -16.79 11.62 12.49
C ASN A 252 -17.57 10.74 11.50
N TYR A 253 -17.11 9.53 11.22
CA TYR A 253 -17.90 8.54 10.50
C TYR A 253 -18.87 7.87 11.47
N SER A 254 -20.07 7.56 10.99
CA SER A 254 -21.02 6.67 11.64
C SER A 254 -20.62 5.22 11.35
N VAL A 255 -20.30 4.46 12.37
CA VAL A 255 -19.75 3.11 12.21
C VAL A 255 -20.65 2.07 12.85
N LYS A 256 -21.02 1.06 12.06
CA LYS A 256 -21.70 -0.14 12.52
C LYS A 256 -20.77 -1.34 12.31
N VAL A 257 -20.60 -2.16 13.34
CA VAL A 257 -19.79 -3.39 13.29
C VAL A 257 -20.71 -4.59 13.46
N ILE A 258 -20.61 -5.58 12.58
CA ILE A 258 -21.32 -6.85 12.68
C ILE A 258 -20.29 -7.94 12.95
N GLU A 259 -20.38 -8.61 14.09
CA GLU A 259 -19.45 -9.65 14.52
C GLU A 259 -20.21 -10.88 15.02
N LYS A 260 -19.74 -12.05 14.60
CA LYS A 260 -20.37 -13.33 14.92
C LYS A 260 -20.09 -13.85 16.32
N SER A 261 -18.94 -13.51 16.92
CA SER A 261 -18.56 -13.92 18.26
C SER A 261 -19.06 -12.92 19.31
N ALA A 262 -19.89 -13.36 20.25
CA ALA A 262 -20.38 -12.55 21.35
C ALA A 262 -19.22 -11.99 22.20
N GLU A 263 -18.20 -12.81 22.50
CA GLU A 263 -17.01 -12.41 23.23
C GLU A 263 -16.26 -11.27 22.54
N ARG A 264 -16.06 -11.37 21.23
CA ARG A 264 -15.43 -10.31 20.44
C ARG A 264 -16.28 -9.05 20.33
N CYS A 265 -17.60 -9.17 20.33
CA CYS A 265 -18.50 -8.01 20.41
C CYS A 265 -18.27 -7.24 21.72
N GLU A 266 -18.17 -7.93 22.84
CA GLU A 266 -17.89 -7.34 24.16
C GLU A 266 -16.51 -6.68 24.17
N GLU A 267 -15.46 -7.41 23.75
CA GLU A 267 -14.09 -6.89 23.71
C GLU A 267 -13.97 -5.60 22.86
N ILE A 268 -14.61 -5.57 21.68
CA ILE A 268 -14.51 -4.40 20.81
C ILE A 268 -15.33 -3.24 21.34
N ALA A 269 -16.51 -3.51 21.92
CA ALA A 269 -17.39 -2.50 22.49
C ALA A 269 -16.71 -1.75 23.67
N GLU A 270 -15.88 -2.44 24.46
CA GLU A 270 -15.10 -1.80 25.53
C GLU A 270 -13.97 -0.89 25.01
N LYS A 271 -13.44 -1.19 23.83
CA LYS A 271 -12.24 -0.52 23.27
C LYS A 271 -12.54 0.61 22.28
N VAL A 272 -13.79 0.72 21.81
CA VAL A 272 -14.19 1.73 20.82
C VAL A 272 -15.10 2.80 21.44
N PRO A 273 -15.21 4.00 20.84
CA PRO A 273 -16.13 5.03 21.33
C PRO A 273 -17.61 4.57 21.32
N ASN A 274 -18.40 5.04 22.28
CA ASN A 274 -19.85 4.72 22.39
C ASN A 274 -20.68 5.13 21.18
N SER A 275 -20.13 5.92 20.25
CA SER A 275 -20.77 6.28 18.98
C SER A 275 -20.73 5.15 17.94
N VAL A 276 -19.99 4.09 18.20
CA VAL A 276 -19.90 2.92 17.33
C VAL A 276 -20.98 1.90 17.72
N SER A 277 -21.79 1.49 16.77
CA SER A 277 -22.79 0.45 16.99
C SER A 277 -22.18 -0.94 16.76
N VAL A 278 -22.23 -1.81 17.76
CA VAL A 278 -21.74 -3.20 17.67
C VAL A 278 -22.94 -4.15 17.69
N ILE A 279 -23.08 -4.94 16.63
CA ILE A 279 -24.15 -5.89 16.42
C ILE A 279 -23.59 -7.31 16.53
N HIS A 280 -24.13 -8.12 17.42
CA HIS A 280 -23.83 -9.54 17.48
C HIS A 280 -24.67 -10.27 16.44
N GLY A 281 -24.01 -10.80 15.40
CA GLY A 281 -24.69 -11.54 14.33
C GLY A 281 -23.75 -12.02 13.23
N ASP A 282 -24.24 -12.91 12.40
CA ASP A 282 -23.51 -13.45 11.26
C ASP A 282 -23.76 -12.59 10.02
N ALA A 283 -22.79 -11.80 9.60
CA ALA A 283 -22.89 -10.96 8.41
C ALA A 283 -23.00 -11.75 7.07
N THR A 284 -22.96 -13.07 7.10
CA THR A 284 -23.31 -13.90 5.93
C THR A 284 -24.81 -14.14 5.84
N ASP A 285 -25.58 -13.81 6.88
CA ASP A 285 -27.04 -13.83 6.87
C ASP A 285 -27.57 -12.57 6.16
N GLN A 286 -28.26 -12.80 5.04
CA GLN A 286 -28.78 -11.71 4.21
C GLN A 286 -29.92 -10.95 4.88
N ASP A 287 -30.76 -11.64 5.67
CA ASP A 287 -31.88 -11.02 6.35
C ASP A 287 -31.36 -10.06 7.44
N LEU A 288 -30.37 -10.46 8.20
CA LEU A 288 -29.67 -9.59 9.16
C LEU A 288 -29.08 -8.36 8.46
N LEU A 289 -28.40 -8.52 7.34
CA LEU A 289 -27.81 -7.39 6.62
C LEU A 289 -28.87 -6.41 6.11
N LEU A 290 -30.04 -6.90 5.69
CA LEU A 290 -31.17 -6.07 5.26
C LEU A 290 -31.82 -5.36 6.43
N GLU A 291 -32.04 -6.03 7.56
CA GLU A 291 -32.56 -5.44 8.80
C GLU A 291 -31.63 -4.33 9.33
N GLU A 292 -30.32 -4.56 9.25
CA GLU A 292 -29.29 -3.60 9.64
C GLU A 292 -29.05 -2.51 8.60
N GLY A 293 -29.81 -2.49 7.52
CA GLY A 293 -29.84 -1.39 6.55
C GLY A 293 -28.67 -1.33 5.61
N ILE A 294 -28.13 -2.48 5.14
CA ILE A 294 -27.01 -2.52 4.19
C ILE A 294 -27.23 -1.61 2.97
N SER A 295 -28.45 -1.52 2.47
CA SER A 295 -28.77 -0.72 1.28
C SER A 295 -28.66 0.79 1.49
N SER A 296 -28.58 1.24 2.73
CA SER A 296 -28.43 2.66 3.10
C SER A 296 -27.01 3.03 3.53
N THR A 297 -26.11 2.06 3.66
CA THR A 297 -24.70 2.33 4.02
C THR A 297 -23.92 2.89 2.84
N ASP A 298 -23.03 3.86 3.10
CA ASP A 298 -22.17 4.44 2.05
C ASP A 298 -20.98 3.54 1.69
N ALA A 299 -20.51 2.76 2.66
CA ALA A 299 -19.43 1.81 2.44
C ALA A 299 -19.59 0.54 3.28
N PHE A 300 -19.25 -0.61 2.69
CA PHE A 300 -19.22 -1.91 3.34
C PHE A 300 -17.79 -2.46 3.35
N LEU A 301 -17.30 -2.85 4.54
CA LEU A 301 -15.92 -3.27 4.75
C LEU A 301 -15.88 -4.68 5.30
N ALA A 302 -15.49 -5.65 4.49
CA ALA A 302 -15.38 -7.05 4.88
C ALA A 302 -13.96 -7.35 5.40
N LEU A 303 -13.80 -7.43 6.73
CA LEU A 303 -12.50 -7.49 7.41
C LEU A 303 -12.33 -8.75 8.28
N THR A 304 -13.04 -9.81 7.98
CA THR A 304 -12.91 -11.09 8.70
C THR A 304 -11.60 -11.81 8.37
N GLY A 305 -11.36 -12.96 9.01
CA GLY A 305 -10.23 -13.85 8.71
C GLY A 305 -10.43 -14.74 7.48
N LYS A 306 -11.60 -14.69 6.83
CA LYS A 306 -12.02 -15.62 5.76
C LYS A 306 -12.16 -14.89 4.43
N ASP A 307 -11.21 -15.10 3.54
CA ASP A 307 -11.11 -14.39 2.26
C ASP A 307 -12.36 -14.58 1.39
N GLU A 308 -12.89 -15.82 1.29
CA GLU A 308 -14.05 -16.15 0.46
C GLU A 308 -15.32 -15.44 0.95
N GLU A 309 -15.55 -15.40 2.27
CA GLU A 309 -16.69 -14.70 2.86
C GLU A 309 -16.55 -13.19 2.61
N ASN A 310 -15.34 -12.62 2.81
CA ASN A 310 -15.10 -11.21 2.56
C ASN A 310 -15.41 -10.83 1.11
N ILE A 311 -14.97 -11.63 0.15
CA ILE A 311 -15.23 -11.39 -1.29
C ILE A 311 -16.73 -11.52 -1.59
N LEU A 312 -17.35 -12.62 -1.17
CA LEU A 312 -18.74 -12.91 -1.51
C LEU A 312 -19.71 -11.85 -0.96
N ILE A 313 -19.53 -11.47 0.32
CA ILE A 313 -20.41 -10.49 0.95
C ILE A 313 -20.14 -9.08 0.42
N SER A 314 -18.90 -8.76 0.01
CA SER A 314 -18.63 -7.50 -0.69
C SER A 314 -19.36 -7.42 -2.03
N PHE A 315 -19.42 -8.47 -2.82
CA PHE A 315 -20.23 -8.51 -4.03
C PHE A 315 -21.73 -8.37 -3.73
N TYR A 316 -22.23 -9.03 -2.67
CA TYR A 316 -23.60 -8.87 -2.24
C TYR A 316 -23.91 -7.41 -1.88
N ALA A 317 -23.05 -6.75 -1.10
CA ALA A 317 -23.20 -5.35 -0.74
C ALA A 317 -23.27 -4.44 -1.98
N LEU A 318 -22.38 -4.62 -2.96
CA LEU A 318 -22.43 -3.89 -4.24
C LEU A 318 -23.74 -4.11 -4.98
N LYS A 319 -24.27 -5.35 -4.99
CA LYS A 319 -25.55 -5.70 -5.60
C LYS A 319 -26.73 -5.04 -4.89
N GLN A 320 -26.64 -4.82 -3.58
CA GLN A 320 -27.65 -4.07 -2.79
C GLN A 320 -27.56 -2.56 -2.98
N GLY A 321 -26.64 -2.08 -3.83
CA GLY A 321 -26.49 -0.67 -4.17
C GLY A 321 -25.50 0.09 -3.28
N VAL A 322 -24.74 -0.58 -2.41
CA VAL A 322 -23.68 0.07 -1.63
C VAL A 322 -22.65 0.67 -2.58
N PRO A 323 -22.35 1.98 -2.47
CA PRO A 323 -21.46 2.65 -3.42
C PRO A 323 -20.02 2.14 -3.40
N LYS A 324 -19.54 1.67 -2.25
CA LYS A 324 -18.16 1.21 -2.06
C LYS A 324 -18.14 -0.04 -1.19
N ALA A 325 -17.58 -1.13 -1.70
CA ALA A 325 -17.25 -2.31 -0.90
C ALA A 325 -15.76 -2.57 -0.93
N ILE A 326 -15.15 -2.85 0.24
CA ILE A 326 -13.73 -3.17 0.38
C ILE A 326 -13.60 -4.53 1.05
N ALA A 327 -12.90 -5.46 0.40
CA ALA A 327 -12.60 -6.77 0.94
C ALA A 327 -11.14 -6.90 1.36
N LYS A 328 -10.89 -7.34 2.60
CA LYS A 328 -9.57 -7.79 3.02
C LYS A 328 -9.35 -9.22 2.51
N VAL A 329 -8.31 -9.43 1.69
CA VAL A 329 -7.98 -10.73 1.09
C VAL A 329 -6.52 -11.05 1.32
N ASN A 330 -6.25 -12.18 1.96
CA ASN A 330 -4.88 -12.59 2.28
C ASN A 330 -4.24 -13.41 1.15
N ARG A 331 -5.02 -14.15 0.35
CA ARG A 331 -4.49 -14.98 -0.73
C ARG A 331 -4.39 -14.18 -2.04
N PRO A 332 -3.17 -13.99 -2.60
CA PRO A 332 -2.99 -13.17 -3.82
C PRO A 332 -3.78 -13.69 -5.04
N SER A 333 -3.95 -15.02 -5.15
CA SER A 333 -4.75 -15.61 -6.22
C SER A 333 -6.22 -15.23 -6.16
N LEU A 334 -6.80 -15.19 -4.95
CA LEU A 334 -8.19 -14.77 -4.74
C LEU A 334 -8.36 -13.26 -4.92
N ALA A 335 -7.39 -12.46 -4.50
CA ALA A 335 -7.40 -11.02 -4.73
C ALA A 335 -7.49 -10.71 -6.23
N ARG A 336 -6.57 -11.25 -7.03
CA ARG A 336 -6.59 -11.08 -8.50
C ARG A 336 -7.88 -11.61 -9.16
N MET A 337 -8.41 -12.74 -8.68
CA MET A 337 -9.65 -13.29 -9.19
C MET A 337 -10.85 -12.39 -8.89
N SER A 338 -10.95 -11.86 -7.67
CA SER A 338 -12.05 -10.97 -7.27
C SER A 338 -12.03 -9.64 -8.01
N GLU A 339 -10.84 -9.09 -8.28
CA GLU A 339 -10.68 -7.88 -9.10
C GLU A 339 -11.15 -8.13 -10.56
N LYS A 340 -10.77 -9.26 -11.17
CA LYS A 340 -11.25 -9.66 -12.51
C LYS A 340 -12.77 -9.87 -12.56
N LEU A 341 -13.39 -10.26 -11.44
CA LEU A 341 -14.83 -10.38 -11.30
C LEU A 341 -15.54 -9.05 -11.02
N GLY A 342 -14.80 -7.94 -10.87
CA GLY A 342 -15.35 -6.60 -10.72
C GLY A 342 -15.40 -6.06 -9.29
N LEU A 343 -14.69 -6.66 -8.34
CA LEU A 343 -14.48 -6.10 -7.00
C LEU A 343 -13.28 -5.15 -7.03
N ASP A 344 -13.51 -3.89 -7.31
CA ASP A 344 -12.45 -2.89 -7.55
C ASP A 344 -11.65 -2.48 -6.31
N SER A 345 -12.03 -2.95 -5.13
CA SER A 345 -11.39 -2.54 -3.87
C SER A 345 -11.06 -3.75 -3.01
N VAL A 346 -9.90 -4.30 -3.27
CA VAL A 346 -9.33 -5.42 -2.52
C VAL A 346 -8.08 -4.93 -1.79
N VAL A 347 -7.95 -5.29 -0.52
CA VAL A 347 -6.81 -4.92 0.31
C VAL A 347 -6.09 -6.18 0.78
N SER A 348 -4.79 -6.27 0.46
CA SER A 348 -3.92 -7.36 0.90
C SER A 348 -2.93 -6.84 1.95
N PRO A 349 -3.06 -7.24 3.22
CA PRO A 349 -2.11 -6.86 4.26
C PRO A 349 -0.67 -7.24 3.94
N GLN A 350 -0.49 -8.36 3.25
CA GLN A 350 0.83 -8.87 2.88
C GLN A 350 1.52 -7.96 1.86
N ASN A 351 0.78 -7.51 0.84
CA ASN A 351 1.32 -6.61 -0.18
C ASN A 351 1.65 -5.24 0.42
N ILE A 352 0.78 -4.71 1.30
CA ILE A 352 1.05 -3.44 1.99
C ILE A 352 2.36 -3.50 2.78
N VAL A 353 2.58 -4.58 3.53
CA VAL A 353 3.81 -4.75 4.30
C VAL A 353 5.03 -4.93 3.39
N ALA A 354 4.91 -5.73 2.34
CA ALA A 354 5.97 -5.92 1.36
C ALA A 354 6.37 -4.58 0.71
N ASP A 355 5.39 -3.78 0.26
CA ASP A 355 5.61 -2.44 -0.32
C ASP A 355 6.34 -1.49 0.66
N VAL A 356 5.92 -1.48 1.93
CA VAL A 356 6.56 -0.66 2.98
C VAL A 356 8.02 -1.06 3.18
N LEU A 357 8.30 -2.37 3.25
CA LEU A 357 9.65 -2.87 3.48
C LEU A 357 10.55 -2.76 2.26
N THR A 358 10.03 -2.95 1.05
CA THR A 358 10.77 -2.72 -0.20
C THR A 358 11.19 -1.26 -0.30
N ARG A 359 10.28 -0.34 -0.04
CA ARG A 359 10.58 1.10 0.04
C ARG A 359 11.64 1.40 1.08
N TYR A 360 11.52 0.82 2.27
CA TYR A 360 12.52 1.00 3.32
C TYR A 360 13.89 0.46 2.90
N ALA A 361 13.94 -0.72 2.30
CA ALA A 361 15.18 -1.33 1.79
C ALA A 361 15.84 -0.46 0.71
N ARG A 362 15.06 0.08 -0.25
CA ARG A 362 15.58 0.99 -1.28
C ARG A 362 16.09 2.30 -0.67
N ALA A 363 15.39 2.84 0.33
CA ALA A 363 15.80 4.07 1.03
C ALA A 363 17.09 3.91 1.86
N LEU A 364 17.52 2.68 2.15
CA LEU A 364 18.81 2.39 2.79
C LEU A 364 20.00 2.46 1.83
N ASN A 365 19.77 2.47 0.52
CA ASN A 365 20.82 2.67 -0.46
C ASN A 365 21.23 4.15 -0.47
N ASP A 366 22.47 4.40 -0.09
CA ASP A 366 23.05 5.75 -0.14
C ASP A 366 23.38 6.09 -1.61
N SER A 367 22.71 7.08 -2.18
CA SER A 367 23.02 7.67 -3.48
C SER A 367 23.57 9.08 -3.30
N LEU A 368 24.51 9.47 -4.14
CA LEU A 368 25.08 10.84 -4.18
C LEU A 368 24.21 11.80 -4.99
N GLN A 369 23.33 11.30 -5.86
CA GLN A 369 22.56 12.11 -6.80
C GLN A 369 21.13 12.38 -6.34
N SER A 370 20.52 11.41 -5.65
CA SER A 370 19.18 11.56 -5.11
C SER A 370 18.94 10.65 -3.91
N LYS A 371 17.88 10.94 -3.16
CA LYS A 371 17.43 10.12 -2.04
C LYS A 371 15.99 9.72 -2.26
N MET A 372 15.72 8.42 -2.30
CA MET A 372 14.35 7.91 -2.37
C MET A 372 13.62 8.16 -1.05
N GLU A 373 12.47 8.81 -1.13
CA GLU A 373 11.60 9.11 0.02
C GLU A 373 10.37 8.20 0.04
N THR A 374 9.76 7.99 -1.11
CA THR A 374 8.49 7.26 -1.20
C THR A 374 8.46 6.39 -2.45
N LEU A 375 7.84 5.22 -2.33
CA LEU A 375 7.58 4.31 -3.42
C LEU A 375 6.17 3.75 -3.26
N TYR A 376 5.40 3.76 -4.34
CA TYR A 376 4.10 3.11 -4.41
C TYR A 376 4.04 2.17 -5.62
N SER A 377 3.50 0.98 -5.37
CA SER A 377 3.17 0.02 -6.42
C SER A 377 1.71 0.22 -6.83
N LEU A 378 1.44 0.32 -8.12
CA LEU A 378 0.14 0.55 -8.72
C LEU A 378 -0.16 -0.56 -9.73
N MET A 379 -1.44 -0.70 -10.13
CA MET A 379 -1.86 -1.62 -11.18
C MET A 379 -1.32 -3.04 -10.97
N ASP A 380 -1.50 -3.56 -9.73
CA ASP A 380 -1.11 -4.92 -9.31
C ASP A 380 0.41 -5.20 -9.31
N GLY A 381 1.22 -4.14 -9.27
CA GLY A 381 2.69 -4.25 -9.27
C GLY A 381 3.34 -3.91 -10.61
N ASP A 382 2.55 -3.71 -11.66
CA ASP A 382 3.09 -3.43 -13.00
C ASP A 382 3.66 -2.01 -13.15
N VAL A 383 3.28 -1.10 -12.25
CA VAL A 383 3.68 0.31 -12.25
C VAL A 383 4.27 0.70 -10.92
N GLU A 384 5.41 1.35 -10.93
CA GLU A 384 6.02 1.97 -9.76
C GLU A 384 5.96 3.50 -9.87
N ALA A 385 5.59 4.14 -8.78
CA ALA A 385 5.67 5.60 -8.61
C ALA A 385 6.63 5.91 -7.47
N SER A 386 7.78 6.48 -7.80
CA SER A 386 8.90 6.74 -6.87
C SER A 386 9.10 8.22 -6.68
N GLU A 387 9.33 8.67 -5.44
CA GLU A 387 9.65 10.04 -5.09
C GLU A 387 11.11 10.14 -4.66
N PHE A 388 11.84 11.08 -5.27
CA PHE A 388 13.24 11.35 -4.98
C PHE A 388 13.45 12.80 -4.54
N ILE A 389 14.29 13.01 -3.53
CA ILE A 389 14.87 14.33 -3.23
C ILE A 389 16.11 14.49 -4.09
N VAL A 390 16.18 15.58 -4.82
CA VAL A 390 17.28 15.91 -5.73
C VAL A 390 18.44 16.56 -4.95
N LEU A 391 19.63 15.97 -5.06
CA LEU A 391 20.85 16.48 -4.44
C LEU A 391 21.69 17.31 -5.42
N SER A 392 22.68 18.05 -4.90
CA SER A 392 23.54 18.98 -5.68
C SER A 392 24.28 18.31 -6.83
N ASP A 393 24.62 17.03 -6.71
CA ASP A 393 25.41 16.30 -7.71
C ASP A 393 24.55 15.58 -8.77
N CYS A 394 23.24 15.87 -8.81
CA CYS A 394 22.32 15.24 -9.75
C CYS A 394 22.57 15.71 -11.19
N CYS A 395 22.77 14.76 -12.09
CA CYS A 395 23.04 15.03 -13.51
C CYS A 395 21.86 15.60 -14.31
N LEU A 396 20.65 15.66 -13.71
CA LEU A 396 19.41 16.14 -14.34
C LEU A 396 19.13 17.63 -14.09
N LEU A 397 19.98 18.30 -13.30
CA LEU A 397 19.75 19.69 -12.88
C LEU A 397 19.75 20.65 -14.08
N ASN A 398 18.77 21.57 -14.06
CA ASN A 398 18.63 22.68 -15.01
C ASN A 398 18.47 22.27 -16.49
N VAL A 399 18.09 21.02 -16.77
CA VAL A 399 17.79 20.55 -18.13
C VAL A 399 16.27 20.49 -18.30
N PRO A 400 15.69 21.10 -19.36
CA PRO A 400 14.26 20.95 -19.67
C PRO A 400 13.88 19.49 -19.86
N LEU A 401 12.76 19.08 -19.33
CA LEU A 401 12.32 17.65 -19.40
C LEU A 401 12.20 17.15 -20.85
N LYS A 402 11.82 18.02 -21.78
CA LYS A 402 11.73 17.67 -23.22
C LYS A 402 13.08 17.34 -23.86
N ASP A 403 14.18 17.88 -23.31
CA ASP A 403 15.53 17.71 -23.82
C ASP A 403 16.27 16.54 -23.16
N MET A 404 15.67 15.96 -22.11
CA MET A 404 16.19 14.77 -21.45
C MET A 404 15.95 13.52 -22.29
N LYS A 405 16.98 12.69 -22.45
CA LYS A 405 16.87 11.38 -23.11
C LYS A 405 16.40 10.34 -22.08
N LEU A 406 15.10 10.36 -21.77
CA LEU A 406 14.50 9.40 -20.85
C LEU A 406 14.47 8.00 -21.48
N LYS A 407 14.53 6.97 -20.63
CA LYS A 407 14.21 5.59 -21.01
C LYS A 407 12.74 5.49 -21.44
N ASP A 408 12.45 4.51 -22.27
CA ASP A 408 11.08 4.18 -22.61
C ASP A 408 10.34 3.71 -21.34
N ASN A 409 9.03 3.85 -21.30
CA ASN A 409 8.19 3.45 -20.16
C ASN A 409 8.47 4.19 -18.85
N ILE A 410 8.96 5.42 -18.91
CA ILE A 410 9.15 6.32 -17.76
C ILE A 410 8.52 7.68 -18.04
N ILE A 411 7.97 8.30 -16.98
CA ILE A 411 7.49 9.68 -17.04
C ILE A 411 7.80 10.40 -15.72
N VAL A 412 8.27 11.65 -15.79
CA VAL A 412 8.31 12.57 -14.64
C VAL A 412 6.90 13.08 -14.40
N ALA A 413 6.29 12.64 -13.33
CA ALA A 413 4.86 12.80 -13.10
C ALA A 413 4.52 13.98 -12.17
N GLY A 414 5.47 14.43 -11.35
CA GLY A 414 5.28 15.53 -10.43
C GLY A 414 6.60 16.12 -9.95
N ILE A 415 6.59 17.40 -9.64
CA ILE A 415 7.71 18.10 -9.00
C ILE A 415 7.14 18.91 -7.84
N ILE A 416 7.78 18.86 -6.69
CA ILE A 416 7.46 19.73 -5.57
C ILE A 416 8.67 20.61 -5.28
N ARG A 417 8.45 21.92 -5.38
CA ARG A 417 9.46 22.97 -5.15
C ARG A 417 8.91 23.97 -4.15
N ASP A 418 9.67 24.31 -3.13
CA ASP A 418 9.30 25.32 -2.13
C ASP A 418 7.87 25.17 -1.57
N LYS A 419 7.41 23.95 -1.41
CA LYS A 419 6.04 23.59 -0.97
C LYS A 419 4.95 23.75 -2.04
N GLU A 420 5.25 24.13 -3.25
CA GLU A 420 4.31 24.15 -4.38
C GLU A 420 4.34 22.82 -5.15
N SER A 421 3.18 22.38 -5.62
CA SER A 421 3.05 21.19 -6.44
C SER A 421 2.95 21.55 -7.91
N ILE A 422 3.84 21.02 -8.72
CA ILE A 422 3.92 21.24 -10.17
C ILE A 422 3.58 19.91 -10.86
N ILE A 423 2.56 19.93 -11.71
CA ILE A 423 2.34 18.86 -12.69
C ILE A 423 3.14 19.23 -13.94
N PRO A 424 4.28 18.56 -14.20
CA PRO A 424 5.28 19.09 -15.12
C PRO A 424 4.85 19.04 -16.58
N SER A 425 5.41 19.94 -17.34
CA SER A 425 5.40 19.99 -18.80
C SER A 425 6.81 19.77 -19.34
N GLY A 426 6.98 19.63 -20.63
CA GLY A 426 8.30 19.48 -21.23
C GLY A 426 9.26 20.68 -21.04
N GLU A 427 8.73 21.86 -20.73
CA GLU A 427 9.52 23.09 -20.52
C GLU A 427 10.05 23.21 -19.07
N ASP A 428 9.52 22.41 -18.14
CA ASP A 428 9.94 22.46 -16.76
C ASP A 428 11.31 21.83 -16.58
N VAL A 429 12.06 22.32 -15.57
CA VAL A 429 13.39 21.85 -15.18
C VAL A 429 13.37 21.30 -13.76
N ILE A 430 14.29 20.40 -13.47
CA ILE A 430 14.56 19.89 -12.13
C ILE A 430 15.64 20.75 -11.48
N LEU A 431 15.43 21.15 -10.23
CA LEU A 431 16.38 21.95 -9.43
C LEU A 431 16.83 21.17 -8.20
N GLU A 432 17.97 21.58 -7.63
CA GLU A 432 18.43 21.06 -6.35
C GLU A 432 17.38 21.30 -5.25
N GLY A 433 17.15 20.29 -4.42
CA GLY A 433 16.15 20.32 -3.36
C GLY A 433 14.72 20.02 -3.80
N ASP A 434 14.46 19.91 -5.11
CA ASP A 434 13.17 19.46 -5.61
C ASP A 434 12.86 18.03 -5.13
N ARG A 435 11.60 17.75 -4.94
CA ARG A 435 11.09 16.39 -4.79
C ARG A 435 10.43 15.99 -6.11
N VAL A 436 11.02 15.02 -6.77
CA VAL A 436 10.61 14.58 -8.13
C VAL A 436 9.92 13.25 -8.03
N ILE A 437 8.71 13.17 -8.59
CA ILE A 437 7.93 11.94 -8.67
C ILE A 437 8.07 11.37 -10.08
N VAL A 438 8.57 10.15 -10.16
CA VAL A 438 8.75 9.42 -11.41
C VAL A 438 7.82 8.22 -11.41
N VAL A 439 7.13 7.99 -12.52
CA VAL A 439 6.33 6.79 -12.75
C VAL A 439 6.99 5.95 -13.84
N ALA A 440 7.18 4.67 -13.55
CA ALA A 440 7.82 3.72 -14.44
C ALA A 440 7.00 2.43 -14.57
N THR A 441 7.01 1.82 -15.76
CA THR A 441 6.48 0.48 -16.00
C THR A 441 7.63 -0.45 -16.37
N GLN A 442 7.60 -1.68 -15.86
CA GLN A 442 8.61 -2.71 -16.16
C GLN A 442 10.07 -2.35 -15.80
N LEU A 443 10.28 -1.27 -15.06
CA LEU A 443 11.58 -0.78 -14.62
C LEU A 443 11.53 -0.45 -13.12
N ARG A 444 12.62 -0.78 -12.42
CA ARG A 444 12.82 -0.43 -11.01
C ARG A 444 13.87 0.67 -10.93
N LEU A 445 13.54 1.73 -10.21
CA LEU A 445 14.41 2.88 -10.03
C LEU A 445 15.00 2.85 -8.62
N TYR A 446 16.30 2.94 -8.52
CA TYR A 446 17.04 3.07 -7.25
C TYR A 446 17.59 4.48 -7.05
N ASP A 447 17.82 5.20 -8.15
CA ASP A 447 18.28 6.57 -8.19
C ASP A 447 17.51 7.36 -9.26
N LEU A 448 17.43 8.67 -9.10
CA LEU A 448 16.79 9.53 -10.10
C LEU A 448 17.55 9.51 -11.45
N ALA A 449 18.87 9.31 -11.42
CA ALA A 449 19.67 9.18 -12.65
C ALA A 449 19.30 7.94 -13.49
N ASP A 450 18.69 6.93 -12.87
CA ASP A 450 18.26 5.71 -13.58
C ASP A 450 17.22 5.97 -14.67
N ILE A 451 16.61 7.17 -14.71
CA ILE A 451 15.61 7.52 -15.73
C ILE A 451 16.24 7.80 -17.10
N LEU A 452 17.54 8.08 -17.16
CA LEU A 452 18.26 8.35 -18.41
C LEU A 452 18.58 7.08 -19.18
N ARG A 453 18.63 7.20 -20.53
CA ARG A 453 19.11 6.13 -21.43
C ARG A 453 20.59 5.90 -21.33
#